data_9638c1840f26716da8409fb66281dc7a
#
_entry.id   9638c1840f26716da8409fb66281dc7a
#
_cell.length_a   1.000
_cell.length_b   1.000
_cell.length_c   1.000
_cell.angle_alpha   90.00
_cell.angle_beta   90.00
_cell.angle_gamma   90.00
#
_symmetry.space_group_name_H-M   'P 1'
#
loop_
_entity.id
_entity.type
_entity.pdbx_description
1 polymer ?
#
loop_
_entity_poly.entity_id
_entity_poly.type
_entity_poly.pdbx_seq_one_letter_code
_entity_poly.pdbx_strand_id
1 'polypeptide(L)'
;MVVKVKVIVFCVVLFVCIPKLEGQSHVGDTLTTWKTLAYDGASAFGGLKHAYSRPFHWGKADFLKAGGIVLGTAALFTFDEESSNWFQRQEEDVPGVLKETGYYLGKPLYNYSLNGGVYLIGLLTKNEDWRKTGVLLISSATTVGLIQTVSKTLVGRARPITNVGKASFEPFSNEAAYHSFPSGHTILAFTTFYAIGKQFENPWAKGGFYTLGLLSPVSRLWSGAHWLTDVALSIAVSVVVVDSIDKYLEKERYPVEFSKDRISWKLQVGPGTIGLRGTF
;
A
#
# COMPACT_ATOMS: atom_id res chain seq x y z
N MET A 1 -14.13 21.73 -11.77
CA MET A 1 -12.69 21.51 -12.02
C MET A 1 -12.14 20.31 -11.22
N VAL A 2 -12.51 20.16 -9.97
CA VAL A 2 -12.07 19.08 -9.06
C VAL A 2 -12.37 17.65 -9.57
N VAL A 3 -13.53 17.40 -10.20
CA VAL A 3 -13.89 16.07 -10.72
C VAL A 3 -13.00 15.64 -11.88
N LYS A 4 -12.59 16.59 -12.76
CA LYS A 4 -11.71 16.28 -13.90
C LYS A 4 -10.29 15.87 -13.46
N VAL A 5 -9.75 16.51 -12.41
CA VAL A 5 -8.43 16.14 -11.85
C VAL A 5 -8.49 14.75 -11.21
N LYS A 6 -9.59 14.40 -10.53
CA LYS A 6 -9.79 13.10 -9.90
C LYS A 6 -9.77 11.94 -10.91
N VAL A 7 -10.42 12.15 -12.05
CA VAL A 7 -10.46 11.15 -13.15
C VAL A 7 -9.09 11.06 -13.83
N ILE A 8 -8.40 12.19 -14.03
CA ILE A 8 -7.08 12.21 -14.69
C ILE A 8 -6.04 11.46 -13.84
N VAL A 9 -5.97 11.69 -12.52
CA VAL A 9 -5.03 10.97 -11.64
C VAL A 9 -5.34 9.48 -11.62
N PHE A 10 -6.61 9.08 -11.59
CA PHE A 10 -7.02 7.68 -11.67
C PHE A 10 -6.64 7.04 -13.02
N CYS A 11 -6.87 7.76 -14.14
CA CYS A 11 -6.50 7.29 -15.46
C CYS A 11 -4.98 7.25 -15.69
N VAL A 12 -4.21 8.22 -15.17
CA VAL A 12 -2.75 8.24 -15.29
C VAL A 12 -2.12 7.08 -14.52
N VAL A 13 -2.59 6.78 -13.30
CA VAL A 13 -2.12 5.62 -12.55
C VAL A 13 -2.45 4.31 -13.27
N LEU A 14 -3.64 4.20 -13.89
CA LEU A 14 -3.98 3.04 -14.73
C LEU A 14 -3.12 2.98 -16.01
N PHE A 15 -2.88 4.11 -16.69
CA PHE A 15 -2.14 4.15 -17.96
C PHE A 15 -0.63 3.88 -17.81
N VAL A 16 -0.01 4.34 -16.71
CA VAL A 16 1.41 4.07 -16.40
C VAL A 16 1.62 2.59 -16.04
N CYS A 17 0.56 1.91 -15.60
CA CYS A 17 0.59 0.49 -15.24
C CYS A 17 0.28 -0.46 -16.41
N ILE A 18 0.05 0.03 -17.66
CA ILE A 18 -0.19 -0.87 -18.79
C ILE A 18 1.17 -1.25 -19.44
N PRO A 19 1.82 -2.36 -19.03
CA PRO A 19 2.77 -3.01 -19.93
C PRO A 19 1.98 -3.53 -21.14
N LYS A 20 2.60 -3.54 -22.32
CA LYS A 20 1.97 -4.07 -23.54
C LYS A 20 1.31 -5.41 -23.23
N LEU A 21 0.03 -5.49 -23.53
CA LEU A 21 -0.78 -6.72 -23.51
C LEU A 21 -0.29 -7.64 -24.63
N GLU A 22 0.74 -8.41 -24.39
CA GLU A 22 1.01 -9.62 -25.17
C GLU A 22 0.54 -10.78 -24.30
N GLY A 23 -0.61 -11.36 -24.70
CA GLY A 23 -1.18 -12.51 -24.04
C GLY A 23 -0.25 -13.71 -24.18
N GLN A 24 0.42 -14.09 -23.09
CA GLN A 24 1.00 -15.42 -22.97
C GLN A 24 0.02 -16.29 -22.21
N SER A 25 -0.53 -17.27 -22.93
CA SER A 25 -1.40 -18.32 -22.39
C SER A 25 -0.56 -19.28 -21.55
N HIS A 26 -0.70 -19.24 -20.25
CA HIS A 26 -0.23 -20.30 -19.36
C HIS A 26 -1.38 -20.88 -18.55
N VAL A 27 -1.21 -22.04 -17.99
CA VAL A 27 -2.09 -22.94 -17.21
C VAL A 27 -3.51 -22.45 -16.86
N GLY A 28 -3.77 -21.15 -16.89
CA GLY A 28 -5.10 -20.53 -16.69
C GLY A 28 -6.09 -20.72 -17.85
N ASP A 29 -5.65 -21.10 -19.05
CA ASP A 29 -6.54 -21.25 -20.21
C ASP A 29 -7.48 -22.44 -20.13
N THR A 30 -7.23 -23.39 -19.22
CA THR A 30 -8.08 -24.56 -19.00
C THR A 30 -9.13 -24.38 -17.89
N LEU A 31 -8.99 -23.35 -17.05
CA LEU A 31 -9.92 -23.09 -15.97
C LEU A 31 -11.06 -22.17 -16.42
N THR A 32 -12.27 -22.53 -16.05
CA THR A 32 -13.41 -21.63 -16.23
C THR A 32 -13.23 -20.39 -15.34
N THR A 33 -13.76 -19.23 -15.75
CA THR A 33 -13.69 -17.97 -14.98
C THR A 33 -14.11 -18.17 -13.52
N TRP A 34 -15.13 -19.00 -13.25
CA TRP A 34 -15.57 -19.29 -11.88
C TRP A 34 -14.55 -20.06 -11.06
N LYS A 35 -13.85 -21.02 -11.66
CA LYS A 35 -12.76 -21.73 -10.97
C LYS A 35 -11.58 -20.82 -10.68
N THR A 36 -11.26 -19.91 -11.62
CA THR A 36 -10.22 -18.89 -11.43
C THR A 36 -10.58 -17.96 -10.28
N LEU A 37 -11.81 -17.42 -10.26
CA LEU A 37 -12.30 -16.57 -9.17
C LEU A 37 -12.26 -17.26 -7.81
N ALA A 38 -12.69 -18.53 -7.76
CA ALA A 38 -12.65 -19.33 -6.54
C ALA A 38 -11.21 -19.56 -6.05
N TYR A 39 -10.28 -19.84 -6.97
CA TYR A 39 -8.87 -20.00 -6.67
C TYR A 39 -8.24 -18.72 -6.14
N ASP A 40 -8.47 -17.58 -6.81
CA ASP A 40 -7.93 -16.28 -6.43
C ASP A 40 -8.55 -15.81 -5.09
N GLY A 41 -9.85 -16.03 -4.89
CA GLY A 41 -10.52 -15.76 -3.61
C GLY A 41 -9.96 -16.59 -2.46
N ALA A 42 -9.74 -17.89 -2.68
CA ALA A 42 -9.08 -18.76 -1.70
C ALA A 42 -7.63 -18.33 -1.43
N SER A 43 -6.92 -17.83 -2.46
CA SER A 43 -5.57 -17.32 -2.33
C SER A 43 -5.52 -16.02 -1.50
N ALA A 44 -6.48 -15.10 -1.74
CA ALA A 44 -6.61 -13.87 -0.96
C ALA A 44 -6.89 -14.16 0.52
N PHE A 45 -7.85 -15.05 0.79
CA PHE A 45 -8.17 -15.47 2.15
C PHE A 45 -7.00 -16.23 2.83
N GLY A 46 -6.31 -17.09 2.07
CA GLY A 46 -5.10 -17.77 2.53
C GLY A 46 -3.99 -16.80 2.93
N GLY A 47 -3.76 -15.76 2.11
CA GLY A 47 -2.80 -14.68 2.41
C GLY A 47 -3.13 -13.93 3.69
N LEU A 48 -4.41 -13.56 3.87
CA LEU A 48 -4.90 -12.92 5.10
C LEU A 48 -4.68 -13.83 6.33
N LYS A 49 -5.10 -15.10 6.25
CA LYS A 49 -4.90 -16.09 7.32
C LYS A 49 -3.41 -16.24 7.63
N HIS A 50 -2.57 -16.35 6.60
CA HIS A 50 -1.12 -16.44 6.75
C HIS A 50 -0.55 -15.24 7.50
N ALA A 51 -0.90 -14.01 7.10
CA ALA A 51 -0.41 -12.80 7.75
C ALA A 51 -0.76 -12.74 9.24
N TYR A 52 -1.99 -13.09 9.61
CA TYR A 52 -2.41 -13.14 11.02
C TYR A 52 -1.81 -14.30 11.82
N SER A 53 -1.47 -15.40 11.18
CA SER A 53 -0.83 -16.53 11.85
C SER A 53 0.69 -16.34 12.02
N ARG A 54 1.32 -15.46 11.22
CA ARG A 54 2.79 -15.25 11.24
C ARG A 54 3.36 -14.93 12.62
N PRO A 55 2.77 -14.05 13.46
CA PRO A 55 3.31 -13.78 14.79
C PRO A 55 3.50 -15.02 15.68
N PHE A 56 2.67 -16.04 15.50
CA PHE A 56 2.78 -17.31 16.24
C PHE A 56 3.93 -18.22 15.75
N HIS A 57 4.54 -17.87 14.61
CA HIS A 57 5.64 -18.63 13.98
C HIS A 57 6.90 -17.77 13.83
N TRP A 58 7.02 -16.69 14.60
CA TRP A 58 8.17 -15.80 14.56
C TRP A 58 9.42 -16.49 15.13
N GLY A 59 10.53 -16.36 14.40
CA GLY A 59 11.85 -16.69 14.88
C GLY A 59 12.56 -15.49 15.52
N LYS A 60 13.76 -15.70 16.01
CA LYS A 60 14.59 -14.66 16.65
C LYS A 60 14.75 -13.40 15.78
N ALA A 61 14.95 -13.56 14.47
CA ALA A 61 15.10 -12.44 13.55
C ALA A 61 13.80 -11.61 13.40
N ASP A 62 12.64 -12.26 13.46
CA ASP A 62 11.34 -11.56 13.37
C ASP A 62 11.08 -10.74 14.64
N PHE A 63 11.40 -11.30 15.83
CA PHE A 63 11.32 -10.58 17.10
C PHE A 63 12.29 -9.38 17.15
N LEU A 64 13.50 -9.52 16.61
CA LEU A 64 14.45 -8.41 16.54
C LEU A 64 13.93 -7.29 15.62
N LYS A 65 13.32 -7.64 14.48
CA LYS A 65 12.69 -6.64 13.57
C LYS A 65 11.53 -5.95 14.25
N ALA A 66 10.63 -6.71 14.89
CA ALA A 66 9.49 -6.14 15.62
C ALA A 66 9.97 -5.23 16.76
N GLY A 67 10.97 -5.66 17.53
CA GLY A 67 11.60 -4.85 18.58
C GLY A 67 12.21 -3.56 18.03
N GLY A 68 12.90 -3.63 16.88
CA GLY A 68 13.43 -2.47 16.19
C GLY A 68 12.34 -1.49 15.74
N ILE A 69 11.22 -1.98 15.23
CA ILE A 69 10.06 -1.14 14.87
C ILE A 69 9.51 -0.45 16.12
N VAL A 70 9.31 -1.19 17.22
CA VAL A 70 8.79 -0.63 18.47
C VAL A 70 9.73 0.44 19.04
N LEU A 71 11.03 0.15 19.14
CA LEU A 71 12.02 1.10 19.63
C LEU A 71 12.14 2.33 18.73
N GLY A 72 12.14 2.14 17.41
CA GLY A 72 12.15 3.24 16.45
C GLY A 72 10.91 4.12 16.56
N THR A 73 9.73 3.51 16.74
CA THR A 73 8.46 4.22 16.97
C THR A 73 8.50 4.99 18.28
N ALA A 74 9.02 4.40 19.36
CA ALA A 74 9.17 5.07 20.66
C ALA A 74 10.13 6.28 20.57
N ALA A 75 11.22 6.14 19.83
CA ALA A 75 12.13 7.26 19.57
C ALA A 75 11.46 8.38 18.76
N LEU A 76 10.71 8.03 17.70
CA LEU A 76 9.96 9.00 16.90
C LEU A 76 8.87 9.71 17.69
N PHE A 77 8.28 9.07 18.69
CA PHE A 77 7.25 9.68 19.55
C PHE A 77 7.75 10.96 20.25
N THR A 78 9.04 11.07 20.53
CA THR A 78 9.62 12.28 21.12
C THR A 78 9.45 13.50 20.21
N PHE A 79 9.46 13.28 18.89
CA PHE A 79 9.38 14.32 17.85
C PHE A 79 7.96 14.60 17.35
N ASP A 80 6.92 13.92 17.85
CA ASP A 80 5.55 14.03 17.32
C ASP A 80 5.01 15.45 17.34
N GLU A 81 5.18 16.20 18.44
CA GLU A 81 4.66 17.56 18.55
C GLU A 81 5.44 18.52 17.65
N GLU A 82 6.77 18.44 17.67
CA GLU A 82 7.62 19.30 16.85
C GLU A 82 7.37 19.08 15.36
N SER A 83 7.34 17.81 14.92
CA SER A 83 7.04 17.46 13.53
C SER A 83 5.63 17.86 13.13
N SER A 84 4.63 17.64 13.99
CA SER A 84 3.26 18.05 13.74
C SER A 84 3.13 19.56 13.51
N ASN A 85 3.76 20.36 14.39
CA ASN A 85 3.79 21.81 14.27
C ASN A 85 4.52 22.26 12.99
N TRP A 86 5.59 21.56 12.61
CA TRP A 86 6.34 21.88 11.40
C TRP A 86 5.53 21.60 10.13
N PHE A 87 4.87 20.44 10.04
CA PHE A 87 4.04 20.08 8.89
C PHE A 87 2.81 20.98 8.78
N GLN A 88 2.11 21.25 9.88
CA GLN A 88 0.90 22.08 9.84
C GLN A 88 1.18 23.52 9.41
N ARG A 89 2.35 24.09 9.77
CA ARG A 89 2.77 25.43 9.29
C ARG A 89 2.94 25.52 7.77
N GLN A 90 3.17 24.38 7.10
CA GLN A 90 3.33 24.35 5.64
C GLN A 90 2.00 24.16 4.91
N GLU A 91 0.92 23.82 5.62
CA GLU A 91 -0.34 23.42 5.00
C GLU A 91 -0.88 24.45 4.00
N GLU A 92 -0.79 25.72 4.32
CA GLU A 92 -1.30 26.80 3.46
C GLU A 92 -0.50 26.93 2.16
N ASP A 93 0.81 26.70 2.20
CA ASP A 93 1.72 26.83 1.06
C ASP A 93 1.69 25.60 0.13
N VAL A 94 1.18 24.46 0.61
CA VAL A 94 1.15 23.23 -0.19
C VAL A 94 0.05 23.29 -1.25
N PRO A 95 0.38 23.04 -2.54
CA PRO A 95 -0.61 22.98 -3.61
C PRO A 95 -1.78 22.04 -3.27
N GLY A 96 -3.01 22.54 -3.42
CA GLY A 96 -4.23 21.78 -3.10
C GLY A 96 -4.30 20.43 -3.83
N VAL A 97 -3.76 20.34 -5.05
CA VAL A 97 -3.69 19.09 -5.81
C VAL A 97 -2.91 17.99 -5.08
N LEU A 98 -1.83 18.32 -4.38
CA LEU A 98 -1.04 17.32 -3.62
C LEU A 98 -1.80 16.87 -2.37
N LYS A 99 -2.40 17.81 -1.64
CA LYS A 99 -3.22 17.52 -0.45
C LYS A 99 -4.41 16.62 -0.81
N GLU A 100 -5.15 16.99 -1.85
CA GLU A 100 -6.32 16.21 -2.29
C GLU A 100 -5.93 14.85 -2.85
N THR A 101 -4.90 14.76 -3.69
CA THR A 101 -4.42 13.48 -4.22
C THR A 101 -4.05 12.55 -3.07
N GLY A 102 -3.21 13.01 -2.13
CA GLY A 102 -2.82 12.23 -0.98
C GLY A 102 -4.03 11.77 -0.14
N TYR A 103 -5.02 12.63 0.04
CA TYR A 103 -6.25 12.28 0.76
C TYR A 103 -7.04 11.19 0.02
N TYR A 104 -7.29 11.34 -1.29
CA TYR A 104 -8.10 10.38 -2.03
C TYR A 104 -7.42 9.02 -2.21
N LEU A 105 -6.10 8.97 -2.38
CA LEU A 105 -5.35 7.70 -2.47
C LEU A 105 -5.51 6.83 -1.22
N GLY A 106 -5.66 7.45 -0.05
CA GLY A 106 -5.87 6.74 1.21
C GLY A 106 -7.34 6.46 1.55
N LYS A 107 -8.31 7.00 0.81
CA LYS A 107 -9.73 6.71 1.04
C LYS A 107 -10.08 5.27 0.66
N PRO A 108 -10.80 4.51 1.53
CA PRO A 108 -11.13 3.12 1.25
C PRO A 108 -11.80 2.91 -0.12
N LEU A 109 -12.80 3.75 -0.47
CA LEU A 109 -13.50 3.61 -1.75
C LEU A 109 -12.54 3.67 -2.94
N TYR A 110 -11.66 4.67 -3.00
CA TYR A 110 -10.73 4.85 -4.12
C TYR A 110 -9.64 3.77 -4.11
N ASN A 111 -9.14 3.42 -2.93
CA ASN A 111 -8.11 2.41 -2.76
C ASN A 111 -8.59 1.03 -3.19
N TYR A 112 -9.75 0.58 -2.70
CA TYR A 112 -10.32 -0.71 -3.10
C TYR A 112 -10.81 -0.72 -4.55
N SER A 113 -11.25 0.42 -5.10
CA SER A 113 -11.56 0.52 -6.54
C SER A 113 -10.32 0.34 -7.39
N LEU A 114 -9.18 0.93 -7.00
CA LEU A 114 -7.89 0.73 -7.68
C LEU A 114 -7.47 -0.74 -7.60
N ASN A 115 -7.47 -1.32 -6.42
CA ASN A 115 -7.04 -2.70 -6.18
C ASN A 115 -7.91 -3.70 -6.95
N GLY A 116 -9.23 -3.50 -6.92
CA GLY A 116 -10.19 -4.29 -7.69
C GLY A 116 -10.04 -4.10 -9.20
N GLY A 117 -9.73 -2.88 -9.64
CA GLY A 117 -9.45 -2.58 -11.05
C GLY A 117 -8.25 -3.33 -11.58
N VAL A 118 -7.14 -3.38 -10.82
CA VAL A 118 -5.94 -4.17 -11.16
C VAL A 118 -6.30 -5.65 -11.29
N TYR A 119 -7.05 -6.19 -10.34
CA TYR A 119 -7.51 -7.58 -10.39
C TYR A 119 -8.40 -7.86 -11.62
N LEU A 120 -9.38 -6.99 -11.89
CA LEU A 120 -10.29 -7.14 -13.03
C LEU A 120 -9.56 -7.08 -14.37
N ILE A 121 -8.56 -6.20 -14.52
CA ILE A 121 -7.71 -6.18 -15.72
C ILE A 121 -7.04 -7.54 -15.90
N GLY A 122 -6.42 -8.10 -14.87
CA GLY A 122 -5.79 -9.41 -14.93
C GLY A 122 -6.78 -10.54 -15.26
N LEU A 123 -7.99 -10.49 -14.71
CA LEU A 123 -9.05 -11.47 -14.98
C LEU A 123 -9.56 -11.40 -16.42
N LEU A 124 -9.85 -10.19 -16.92
CA LEU A 124 -10.38 -9.98 -18.26
C LEU A 124 -9.35 -10.24 -19.36
N THR A 125 -8.09 -9.93 -19.10
CA THR A 125 -6.98 -10.17 -20.03
C THR A 125 -6.37 -11.56 -19.88
N LYS A 126 -6.85 -12.36 -18.93
CA LYS A 126 -6.32 -13.69 -18.56
C LYS A 126 -4.83 -13.65 -18.19
N ASN A 127 -4.35 -12.51 -17.70
CA ASN A 127 -2.96 -12.33 -17.29
C ASN A 127 -2.81 -12.69 -15.82
N GLU A 128 -2.00 -13.71 -15.54
CA GLU A 128 -1.82 -14.24 -14.18
C GLU A 128 -1.05 -13.27 -13.27
N ASP A 129 -0.06 -12.55 -13.78
CA ASP A 129 0.72 -11.59 -12.98
C ASP A 129 -0.14 -10.44 -12.48
N TRP A 130 -1.03 -9.93 -13.34
CA TRP A 130 -2.01 -8.91 -12.94
C TRP A 130 -3.03 -9.43 -11.94
N ARG A 131 -3.50 -10.68 -12.11
CA ARG A 131 -4.41 -11.31 -11.14
C ARG A 131 -3.72 -11.52 -9.80
N LYS A 132 -2.50 -12.10 -9.79
CA LYS A 132 -1.66 -12.26 -8.58
C LYS A 132 -1.47 -10.93 -7.88
N THR A 133 -1.10 -9.89 -8.63
CA THR A 133 -0.96 -8.53 -8.09
C THR A 133 -2.26 -8.04 -7.47
N GLY A 134 -3.39 -8.19 -8.15
CA GLY A 134 -4.71 -7.83 -7.63
C GLY A 134 -5.08 -8.60 -6.36
N VAL A 135 -4.80 -9.90 -6.29
CA VAL A 135 -4.97 -10.73 -5.10
C VAL A 135 -4.10 -10.24 -3.96
N LEU A 136 -2.83 -9.92 -4.22
CA LEU A 136 -1.91 -9.34 -3.23
C LEU A 136 -2.44 -8.01 -2.68
N LEU A 137 -2.88 -7.12 -3.56
CA LEU A 137 -3.42 -5.81 -3.20
C LEU A 137 -4.65 -5.92 -2.31
N ILE A 138 -5.65 -6.72 -2.72
CA ILE A 138 -6.91 -6.88 -1.99
C ILE A 138 -6.67 -7.57 -0.64
N SER A 139 -5.88 -8.64 -0.62
CA SER A 139 -5.55 -9.37 0.60
C SER A 139 -4.79 -8.49 1.60
N SER A 140 -3.76 -7.77 1.12
CA SER A 140 -2.96 -6.88 1.97
C SER A 140 -3.78 -5.71 2.51
N ALA A 141 -4.54 -5.00 1.65
CA ALA A 141 -5.40 -3.89 2.07
C ALA A 141 -6.44 -4.32 3.10
N THR A 142 -7.06 -5.51 2.91
CA THR A 142 -8.03 -6.05 3.86
C THR A 142 -7.36 -6.40 5.20
N THR A 143 -6.19 -7.03 5.15
CA THR A 143 -5.42 -7.38 6.36
C THR A 143 -5.07 -6.13 7.16
N VAL A 144 -4.46 -5.12 6.53
CA VAL A 144 -4.08 -3.89 7.24
C VAL A 144 -5.29 -3.06 7.66
N GLY A 145 -6.39 -3.12 6.91
CA GLY A 145 -7.64 -2.45 7.24
C GLY A 145 -8.26 -2.99 8.54
N LEU A 146 -8.24 -4.30 8.73
CA LEU A 146 -8.69 -4.93 9.99
C LEU A 146 -7.76 -4.59 11.16
N ILE A 147 -6.43 -4.67 10.96
CA ILE A 147 -5.45 -4.25 11.98
C ILE A 147 -5.71 -2.81 12.41
N GLN A 148 -5.89 -1.92 11.44
CA GLN A 148 -6.17 -0.50 11.70
C GLN A 148 -7.46 -0.30 12.50
N THR A 149 -8.54 -0.97 12.13
CA THR A 149 -9.84 -0.83 12.79
C THR A 149 -9.77 -1.26 14.26
N VAL A 150 -9.19 -2.43 14.50
CA VAL A 150 -9.00 -2.95 15.87
C VAL A 150 -8.08 -2.03 16.68
N SER A 151 -6.96 -1.62 16.11
CA SER A 151 -5.99 -0.77 16.81
C SER A 151 -6.55 0.60 17.16
N LYS A 152 -7.36 1.23 16.30
CA LYS A 152 -8.01 2.52 16.59
C LYS A 152 -8.90 2.44 17.81
N THR A 153 -9.71 1.40 17.87
CA THR A 153 -10.63 1.18 19.02
C THR A 153 -9.87 0.90 20.31
N LEU A 154 -8.81 0.07 20.24
CA LEU A 154 -8.05 -0.32 21.42
C LEU A 154 -7.18 0.81 21.97
N VAL A 155 -6.59 1.64 21.11
CA VAL A 155 -5.60 2.65 21.51
C VAL A 155 -6.26 3.99 21.83
N GLY A 156 -7.22 4.44 21.02
CA GLY A 156 -7.94 5.70 21.28
C GLY A 156 -7.03 6.91 21.36
N ARG A 157 -6.03 7.07 20.47
CA ARG A 157 -5.10 8.19 20.50
C ARG A 157 -5.72 9.46 19.94
N ALA A 158 -5.56 10.59 20.63
CA ALA A 158 -5.99 11.89 20.16
C ALA A 158 -5.21 12.35 18.93
N ARG A 159 -5.88 13.06 18.01
CA ARG A 159 -5.26 13.65 16.81
C ARG A 159 -4.51 14.93 17.14
N PRO A 160 -3.45 15.30 16.39
CA PRO A 160 -2.76 16.58 16.55
C PRO A 160 -3.70 17.79 16.57
N ILE A 161 -4.66 17.84 15.66
CA ILE A 161 -5.63 18.95 15.51
C ILE A 161 -6.50 19.20 16.74
N THR A 162 -6.58 18.26 17.69
CA THR A 162 -7.34 18.45 18.94
C THR A 162 -6.61 19.31 19.96
N ASN A 163 -5.30 19.51 19.79
CA ASN A 163 -4.43 20.28 20.68
C ASN A 163 -4.39 19.82 22.15
N VAL A 164 -4.75 18.56 22.42
CA VAL A 164 -4.69 17.97 23.78
C VAL A 164 -3.36 17.25 24.08
N GLY A 165 -2.42 17.30 23.14
CA GLY A 165 -1.08 16.72 23.26
C GLY A 165 -0.97 15.28 22.73
N LYS A 166 0.28 14.88 22.43
CA LYS A 166 0.59 13.58 21.81
C LYS A 166 0.34 12.36 22.68
N ALA A 167 0.28 12.54 23.99
CA ALA A 167 0.12 11.48 24.98
C ALA A 167 -1.32 11.38 25.50
N SER A 168 -2.30 11.98 24.84
CA SER A 168 -3.71 11.85 25.20
C SER A 168 -4.31 10.62 24.54
N PHE A 169 -4.82 9.69 25.34
CA PHE A 169 -5.42 8.43 24.92
C PHE A 169 -6.76 8.21 25.61
N GLU A 170 -7.75 7.81 24.82
CA GLU A 170 -9.09 7.42 25.29
C GLU A 170 -9.48 6.10 24.60
N PRO A 171 -9.02 4.95 25.15
CA PRO A 171 -9.35 3.63 24.62
C PRO A 171 -10.87 3.42 24.53
N PHE A 172 -11.30 2.78 23.42
CA PHE A 172 -12.71 2.50 23.13
C PHE A 172 -13.58 3.75 22.89
N SER A 173 -12.98 4.94 22.73
CA SER A 173 -13.72 6.14 22.36
C SER A 173 -14.42 5.98 21.00
N ASN A 174 -15.65 6.46 20.90
CA ASN A 174 -16.40 6.54 19.64
C ASN A 174 -16.12 7.84 18.85
N GLU A 175 -15.37 8.77 19.46
CA GLU A 175 -15.07 10.05 18.84
C GLU A 175 -13.96 9.93 17.81
N ALA A 176 -14.19 10.46 16.59
CA ALA A 176 -13.21 10.50 15.54
C ALA A 176 -11.92 11.25 15.93
N ALA A 177 -12.02 12.17 16.89
CA ALA A 177 -10.91 12.91 17.48
C ALA A 177 -9.85 12.00 18.11
N TYR A 178 -10.26 10.87 18.67
CA TYR A 178 -9.40 9.87 19.33
C TYR A 178 -9.04 8.67 18.43
N HIS A 179 -9.28 8.77 17.13
CA HIS A 179 -8.92 7.74 16.17
C HIS A 179 -7.65 8.10 15.36
N SER A 180 -6.61 8.63 16.02
CA SER A 180 -5.36 8.96 15.35
C SER A 180 -4.55 7.72 14.99
N PHE A 181 -4.39 6.76 15.89
CA PHE A 181 -3.49 5.63 15.75
C PHE A 181 -4.19 4.33 15.33
N PRO A 182 -3.66 3.61 14.33
CA PRO A 182 -2.72 4.04 13.30
C PRO A 182 -3.40 4.85 12.19
N SER A 183 -2.60 5.43 11.29
CA SER A 183 -3.14 6.23 10.18
C SER A 183 -3.81 5.37 9.12
N GLY A 184 -5.14 5.43 9.00
CA GLY A 184 -5.90 4.64 8.04
C GLY A 184 -5.64 4.99 6.58
N HIS A 185 -5.46 6.27 6.27
CA HIS A 185 -5.13 6.72 4.92
C HIS A 185 -3.73 6.27 4.53
N THR A 186 -2.77 6.43 5.44
CA THR A 186 -1.39 5.98 5.22
C THR A 186 -1.32 4.48 4.96
N ILE A 187 -1.96 3.69 5.83
CA ILE A 187 -1.83 2.23 5.79
C ILE A 187 -2.42 1.66 4.50
N LEU A 188 -3.55 2.18 4.02
CA LEU A 188 -4.15 1.73 2.75
C LEU A 188 -3.34 2.18 1.54
N ALA A 189 -3.00 3.48 1.44
CA ALA A 189 -2.28 3.99 0.29
C ALA A 189 -0.89 3.38 0.19
N PHE A 190 -0.13 3.36 1.28
CA PHE A 190 1.24 2.84 1.24
C PHE A 190 1.27 1.33 0.97
N THR A 191 0.35 0.55 1.55
CA THR A 191 0.20 -0.87 1.25
C THR A 191 0.01 -1.10 -0.25
N THR A 192 -0.90 -0.37 -0.89
CA THR A 192 -1.19 -0.51 -2.32
C THR A 192 0.02 -0.17 -3.18
N PHE A 193 0.62 1.00 -2.98
CA PHE A 193 1.74 1.43 -3.81
C PHE A 193 3.03 0.66 -3.55
N TYR A 194 3.27 0.23 -2.32
CA TYR A 194 4.36 -0.66 -1.97
C TYR A 194 4.22 -2.03 -2.65
N ALA A 195 3.03 -2.63 -2.59
CA ALA A 195 2.74 -3.90 -3.23
C ALA A 195 2.87 -3.83 -4.76
N ILE A 196 2.38 -2.75 -5.41
CA ILE A 196 2.58 -2.51 -6.84
C ILE A 196 4.07 -2.37 -7.15
N GLY A 197 4.79 -1.51 -6.43
CA GLY A 197 6.21 -1.27 -6.66
C GLY A 197 7.06 -2.53 -6.58
N LYS A 198 6.70 -3.49 -5.73
CA LYS A 198 7.39 -4.78 -5.62
C LYS A 198 7.33 -5.62 -6.89
N GLN A 199 6.30 -5.44 -7.72
CA GLN A 199 6.13 -6.22 -8.96
C GLN A 199 7.09 -5.79 -10.08
N PHE A 200 7.80 -4.68 -9.90
CA PHE A 200 8.78 -4.19 -10.88
C PHE A 200 10.20 -4.59 -10.49
N GLU A 201 11.04 -4.94 -11.45
CA GLU A 201 12.48 -5.13 -11.22
C GLU A 201 13.24 -3.81 -11.25
N ASN A 202 12.79 -2.87 -12.08
CA ASN A 202 13.41 -1.57 -12.26
C ASN A 202 13.37 -0.75 -10.97
N PRO A 203 14.53 -0.34 -10.39
CA PRO A 203 14.58 0.39 -9.13
C PRO A 203 13.94 1.78 -9.23
N TRP A 204 13.94 2.42 -10.39
CA TRP A 204 13.28 3.71 -10.61
C TRP A 204 11.76 3.58 -10.57
N ALA A 205 11.21 2.52 -11.18
CA ALA A 205 9.78 2.24 -11.08
C ALA A 205 9.38 1.93 -9.63
N LYS A 206 10.14 1.09 -8.92
CA LYS A 206 9.93 0.83 -7.48
C LYS A 206 9.92 2.13 -6.68
N GLY A 207 10.97 2.95 -6.83
CA GLY A 207 11.09 4.23 -6.15
C GLY A 207 9.93 5.17 -6.45
N GLY A 208 9.50 5.24 -7.72
CA GLY A 208 8.35 6.04 -8.15
C GLY A 208 7.06 5.63 -7.45
N PHE A 209 6.74 4.32 -7.40
CA PHE A 209 5.56 3.82 -6.70
C PHE A 209 5.66 4.04 -5.19
N TYR A 210 6.81 3.82 -4.57
CA TYR A 210 6.99 4.09 -3.14
C TYR A 210 6.78 5.56 -2.81
N THR A 211 7.30 6.46 -3.65
CA THR A 211 7.09 7.91 -3.51
C THR A 211 5.60 8.29 -3.66
N LEU A 212 4.89 7.71 -4.64
CA LEU A 212 3.43 7.88 -4.75
C LEU A 212 2.71 7.41 -3.49
N GLY A 213 3.14 6.29 -2.92
CA GLY A 213 2.62 5.77 -1.64
C GLY A 213 2.81 6.72 -0.47
N LEU A 214 3.84 7.59 -0.49
CA LEU A 214 4.11 8.58 0.55
C LEU A 214 3.25 9.84 0.44
N LEU A 215 2.55 10.10 -0.67
CA LEU A 215 1.69 11.28 -0.81
C LEU A 215 0.56 11.28 0.23
N SER A 216 -0.06 10.12 0.48
CA SER A 216 -1.11 10.03 1.49
C SER A 216 -0.59 10.25 2.91
N PRO A 217 0.48 9.57 3.39
CA PRO A 217 1.15 9.87 4.64
C PRO A 217 1.39 11.35 4.88
N VAL A 218 2.09 11.99 3.94
CA VAL A 218 2.47 13.40 4.06
C VAL A 218 1.25 14.32 4.11
N SER A 219 0.23 14.02 3.28
CA SER A 219 -1.02 14.82 3.30
C SER A 219 -1.74 14.75 4.66
N ARG A 220 -1.57 13.65 5.42
CA ARG A 220 -2.17 13.51 6.76
C ARG A 220 -1.38 14.24 7.83
N LEU A 221 -0.07 14.40 7.64
CA LEU A 221 0.77 15.23 8.51
C LEU A 221 0.45 16.71 8.33
N TRP A 222 0.35 17.21 7.09
CA TRP A 222 -0.03 18.59 6.82
C TRP A 222 -1.40 18.96 7.44
N SER A 223 -2.39 18.08 7.32
CA SER A 223 -3.74 18.32 7.86
C SER A 223 -3.87 18.16 9.38
N GLY A 224 -2.79 17.89 10.12
CA GLY A 224 -2.84 17.61 11.55
C GLY A 224 -3.73 16.41 11.94
N ALA A 225 -4.03 15.53 10.99
CA ALA A 225 -4.90 14.37 11.22
C ALA A 225 -4.22 13.23 11.96
N HIS A 226 -2.89 13.13 11.85
CA HIS A 226 -2.08 12.06 12.40
C HIS A 226 -0.72 12.56 12.86
N TRP A 227 -0.17 11.92 13.88
CA TRP A 227 1.19 12.11 14.34
C TRP A 227 2.21 11.41 13.42
N LEU A 228 3.47 11.84 13.49
CA LEU A 228 4.56 11.22 12.73
C LEU A 228 4.69 9.72 13.05
N THR A 229 4.57 9.35 14.33
CA THR A 229 4.60 7.95 14.77
C THR A 229 3.42 7.14 14.24
N ASP A 230 2.20 7.70 14.14
CA ASP A 230 1.04 7.00 13.56
C ASP A 230 1.30 6.63 12.10
N VAL A 231 1.93 7.55 11.36
CA VAL A 231 2.29 7.39 9.97
C VAL A 231 3.43 6.38 9.79
N ALA A 232 4.52 6.53 10.56
CA ALA A 232 5.69 5.67 10.46
C ALA A 232 5.35 4.20 10.78
N LEU A 233 4.56 3.96 11.84
CA LEU A 233 4.14 2.61 12.17
C LEU A 233 3.17 2.04 11.12
N SER A 234 2.29 2.86 10.55
CA SER A 234 1.42 2.44 9.43
C SER A 234 2.23 1.96 8.23
N ILE A 235 3.31 2.68 7.89
CA ILE A 235 4.24 2.28 6.82
C ILE A 235 4.94 0.95 7.17
N ALA A 236 5.46 0.84 8.37
CA ALA A 236 6.15 -0.39 8.81
C ALA A 236 5.23 -1.61 8.78
N VAL A 237 4.00 -1.48 9.28
CA VAL A 237 2.98 -2.55 9.22
C VAL A 237 2.63 -2.90 7.79
N SER A 238 2.49 -1.91 6.90
CA SER A 238 2.23 -2.14 5.47
C SER A 238 3.32 -3.00 4.84
N VAL A 239 4.60 -2.66 5.07
CA VAL A 239 5.75 -3.42 4.55
C VAL A 239 5.72 -4.86 5.06
N VAL A 240 5.56 -5.06 6.36
CA VAL A 240 5.55 -6.40 6.97
C VAL A 240 4.42 -7.26 6.42
N VAL A 241 3.20 -6.70 6.31
CA VAL A 241 2.02 -7.43 5.82
C VAL A 241 2.17 -7.78 4.35
N VAL A 242 2.53 -6.80 3.50
CA VAL A 242 2.72 -7.05 2.06
C VAL A 242 3.80 -8.09 1.82
N ASP A 243 4.96 -7.98 2.49
CA ASP A 243 6.05 -8.95 2.33
C ASP A 243 5.66 -10.36 2.78
N SER A 244 4.87 -10.46 3.84
CA SER A 244 4.37 -11.74 4.33
C SER A 244 3.42 -12.40 3.35
N ILE A 245 2.45 -11.64 2.83
CA ILE A 245 1.44 -12.16 1.90
C ILE A 245 2.06 -12.46 0.53
N ASP A 246 2.93 -11.59 0.02
CA ASP A 246 3.61 -11.78 -1.25
C ASP A 246 4.42 -13.08 -1.27
N LYS A 247 5.24 -13.33 -0.22
CA LYS A 247 5.98 -14.59 -0.06
C LYS A 247 5.05 -15.82 0.02
N TYR A 248 3.92 -15.70 0.71
CA TYR A 248 2.94 -16.78 0.75
C TYR A 248 2.35 -17.07 -0.63
N LEU A 249 1.95 -16.02 -1.35
CA LEU A 249 1.38 -16.18 -2.69
C LEU A 249 2.40 -16.80 -3.66
N GLU A 250 3.65 -16.35 -3.63
CA GLU A 250 4.71 -16.92 -4.47
C GLU A 250 4.99 -18.38 -4.17
N LYS A 251 5.06 -18.76 -2.91
CA LYS A 251 5.43 -20.11 -2.49
C LYS A 251 4.29 -21.12 -2.64
N GLU A 252 3.09 -20.73 -2.23
CA GLU A 252 2.00 -21.68 -2.00
C GLU A 252 0.92 -21.63 -3.12
N ARG A 253 0.83 -20.51 -3.84
CA ARG A 253 -0.30 -20.27 -4.75
C ARG A 253 0.13 -19.97 -6.19
N TYR A 254 1.22 -19.23 -6.38
CA TYR A 254 1.74 -18.83 -7.69
C TYR A 254 3.25 -19.11 -7.73
N PRO A 255 3.69 -20.39 -7.79
CA PRO A 255 5.11 -20.74 -7.75
C PRO A 255 5.88 -20.16 -8.94
N VAL A 256 7.11 -19.71 -8.66
CA VAL A 256 7.99 -18.95 -9.57
C VAL A 256 8.33 -19.68 -10.89
N GLU A 257 8.09 -20.99 -11.00
CA GLU A 257 8.33 -21.72 -12.26
C GLU A 257 7.54 -21.15 -13.45
N PHE A 258 6.46 -20.41 -13.19
CA PHE A 258 5.63 -19.75 -14.20
C PHE A 258 6.02 -18.28 -14.45
N SER A 259 6.97 -17.70 -13.72
CA SER A 259 7.32 -16.27 -13.82
C SER A 259 8.68 -16.03 -14.50
N LYS A 260 9.22 -17.00 -15.26
CA LYS A 260 10.54 -16.86 -15.89
C LYS A 260 10.62 -15.83 -17.02
N ASP A 261 9.48 -15.36 -17.52
CA ASP A 261 9.44 -14.35 -18.58
C ASP A 261 9.07 -12.96 -18.00
N ARG A 262 9.86 -12.50 -17.02
CA ARG A 262 9.73 -11.13 -16.54
C ARG A 262 10.23 -10.15 -17.60
N ILE A 263 9.32 -9.36 -18.15
CA ILE A 263 9.65 -8.26 -19.04
C ILE A 263 10.56 -7.28 -18.29
N SER A 264 11.83 -7.20 -18.69
CA SER A 264 12.76 -6.21 -18.13
C SER A 264 12.87 -5.00 -19.05
N TRP A 265 12.65 -3.81 -18.49
CA TRP A 265 12.81 -2.56 -19.21
C TRP A 265 14.13 -1.89 -18.83
N LYS A 266 14.96 -1.57 -19.82
CA LYS A 266 16.19 -0.79 -19.62
C LYS A 266 16.05 0.55 -20.35
N LEU A 267 16.22 1.63 -19.60
CA LEU A 267 16.37 2.96 -20.19
C LEU A 267 17.76 3.04 -20.84
N GLN A 268 17.80 3.24 -22.15
CA GLN A 268 19.04 3.53 -22.88
C GLN A 268 19.11 5.03 -23.14
N VAL A 269 20.15 5.67 -22.58
CA VAL A 269 20.45 7.08 -22.85
C VAL A 269 21.74 7.12 -23.65
N GLY A 270 21.67 7.67 -24.87
CA GLY A 270 22.81 7.91 -25.74
C GLY A 270 22.85 9.38 -26.20
N PRO A 271 23.95 9.83 -26.85
CA PRO A 271 24.03 11.19 -27.36
C PRO A 271 22.91 11.45 -28.38
N GLY A 272 21.93 12.28 -27.99
CA GLY A 272 20.76 12.65 -28.80
C GLY A 272 19.64 11.61 -28.88
N THR A 273 19.69 10.51 -28.13
CA THR A 273 18.64 9.48 -28.12
C THR A 273 18.29 9.03 -26.72
N ILE A 274 16.99 8.93 -26.44
CA ILE A 274 16.44 8.27 -25.24
C ILE A 274 15.54 7.14 -25.72
N GLY A 275 15.85 5.92 -25.35
CA GLY A 275 15.08 4.72 -25.74
C GLY A 275 14.74 3.84 -24.53
N LEU A 276 13.61 3.16 -24.60
CA LEU A 276 13.22 2.10 -23.65
C LEU A 276 13.38 0.75 -24.37
N ARG A 277 14.26 -0.11 -23.83
CA ARG A 277 14.45 -1.47 -24.34
C ARG A 277 13.72 -2.45 -23.43
N GLY A 278 12.66 -3.10 -23.94
CA GLY A 278 12.02 -4.24 -23.30
C GLY A 278 12.72 -5.54 -23.72
N THR A 279 13.09 -6.38 -22.75
CA THR A 279 13.50 -7.77 -23.02
C THR A 279 12.34 -8.64 -22.54
N PHE A 280 11.84 -9.47 -23.46
CA PHE A 280 10.70 -10.37 -23.25
C PHE A 280 11.21 -11.77 -23.01
#